data_47c7a76cc38dcd9960bbaa02140ede29
#
_entry.id   47c7a76cc38dcd9960bbaa02140ede29
#
_cell.length_a   1.000
_cell.length_b   1.000
_cell.length_c   1.000
_cell.angle_alpha   90.00
_cell.angle_beta   90.00
_cell.angle_gamma   90.00
#
_symmetry.space_group_name_H-M   'P 1'
#
loop_
_entity.id
_entity.type
_entity.pdbx_description
1 polymer ?
#
loop_
_entity_poly.entity_id
_entity_poly.type
_entity_poly.pdbx_seq_one_letter_code
_entity_poly.pdbx_strand_id
1 'polypeptide(L)'
;MGTVGPGGGGEQEQGRSAEDVREYMQQMRSLPAEQVIGDVLFSLLNAAQVKLGRRDARLLIDVSTVVLEHARSCLPGELTTQVDQVLAQLRLGQVSAEGHVSQAGKPEDNDLDRVPAPPPSGAVQSPAGPAPSKLWVPGR
;
A
#
# COMPACT_ATOMS: atom_id res chain seq x y z
N MET A 1 33.54 32.56 -15.89
CA MET A 1 32.50 33.00 -15.36
C MET A 1 31.42 32.08 -15.33
N GLY A 2 30.85 31.75 -16.36
CA GLY A 2 29.73 30.87 -16.34
C GLY A 2 29.98 29.56 -15.72
N THR A 3 31.17 29.14 -15.73
CA THR A 3 31.46 27.84 -15.23
C THR A 3 31.25 27.74 -13.77
N VAL A 4 31.40 28.83 -13.11
CA VAL A 4 31.31 28.79 -11.70
C VAL A 4 29.92 28.43 -11.24
N GLY A 5 28.95 28.97 -11.89
CA GLY A 5 27.59 28.76 -11.48
C GLY A 5 27.15 27.33 -11.43
N PRO A 6 27.33 26.58 -12.47
CA PRO A 6 26.82 25.23 -12.46
C PRO A 6 27.47 24.39 -11.39
N GLY A 7 28.71 24.50 -11.21
CA GLY A 7 29.37 23.68 -10.23
C GLY A 7 28.92 24.01 -8.84
N GLY A 8 28.82 25.27 -8.54
CA GLY A 8 28.41 25.65 -7.21
C GLY A 8 26.99 25.20 -6.91
N GLY A 9 26.13 25.30 -7.89
CA GLY A 9 24.77 24.89 -7.66
C GLY A 9 24.65 23.43 -7.34
N GLY A 10 25.36 22.61 -8.03
CA GLY A 10 25.29 21.19 -7.77
C GLY A 10 25.76 20.83 -6.38
N GLU A 11 26.84 21.43 -5.97
CA GLU A 11 27.36 21.10 -4.65
C GLU A 11 26.42 21.59 -3.56
N GLN A 12 25.86 22.75 -3.73
CA GLN A 12 24.95 23.25 -2.73
C GLN A 12 23.71 22.40 -2.65
N GLU A 13 23.22 21.93 -3.77
CA GLU A 13 22.05 21.08 -3.76
C GLU A 13 22.33 19.77 -3.05
N GLN A 14 23.48 19.20 -3.26
CA GLN A 14 23.83 17.98 -2.58
C GLN A 14 23.93 18.20 -1.09
N GLY A 15 24.52 19.30 -0.68
CA GLY A 15 24.63 19.60 0.74
C GLY A 15 23.29 19.78 1.39
N ARG A 16 22.39 20.51 0.75
CA ARG A 16 21.08 20.70 1.30
C ARG A 16 20.32 19.40 1.35
N SER A 17 20.44 18.60 0.33
CA SER A 17 19.78 17.32 0.31
C SER A 17 20.24 16.45 1.45
N ALA A 18 21.52 16.45 1.77
CA ALA A 18 22.02 15.66 2.86
C ALA A 18 21.50 16.15 4.19
N GLU A 19 21.44 17.44 4.38
CA GLU A 19 20.92 18.00 5.61
C GLU A 19 19.42 17.73 5.73
N ASP A 20 18.69 17.85 4.64
CA ASP A 20 17.27 17.58 4.64
C ASP A 20 17.00 16.12 5.01
N VAL A 21 17.81 15.22 4.50
CA VAL A 21 17.68 13.81 4.82
C VAL A 21 17.95 13.59 6.30
N ARG A 22 18.97 14.22 6.85
CA ARG A 22 19.26 14.04 8.26
C ARG A 22 18.11 14.56 9.12
N GLU A 23 17.59 15.71 8.78
CA GLU A 23 16.46 16.27 9.53
C GLU A 23 15.26 15.35 9.44
N TYR A 24 14.98 14.85 8.24
CA TYR A 24 13.86 13.95 8.06
C TYR A 24 14.06 12.69 8.91
N MET A 25 15.26 12.15 8.93
CA MET A 25 15.54 10.96 9.72
C MET A 25 15.39 11.22 11.21
N GLN A 26 15.82 12.38 11.66
CA GLN A 26 15.67 12.72 13.06
C GLN A 26 14.20 12.91 13.42
N GLN A 27 13.44 13.56 12.57
CA GLN A 27 12.03 13.75 12.80
C GLN A 27 11.32 12.41 12.83
N MET A 28 11.64 11.54 11.87
CA MET A 28 11.01 10.23 11.82
C MET A 28 11.33 9.43 13.07
N ARG A 29 12.60 9.55 13.54
CA ARG A 29 13.00 8.79 14.70
C ARG A 29 12.28 9.25 15.95
N SER A 30 11.92 10.53 16.03
CA SER A 30 11.24 11.06 17.20
C SER A 30 9.73 10.87 17.16
N LEU A 31 9.18 10.51 16.01
CA LEU A 31 7.74 10.30 15.94
C LEU A 31 7.34 8.99 16.58
N PRO A 32 6.27 8.96 17.34
CA PRO A 32 5.77 7.71 17.86
C PRO A 32 5.34 6.79 16.74
N ALA A 33 5.56 5.51 16.88
CA ALA A 33 5.21 4.55 15.85
C ALA A 33 3.72 4.62 15.52
N GLU A 34 2.89 4.81 16.52
CA GLU A 34 1.46 4.86 16.31
C GLU A 34 1.07 6.03 15.41
N GLN A 35 1.79 7.12 15.49
CA GLN A 35 1.51 8.24 14.61
C GLN A 35 1.91 7.91 13.17
N VAL A 36 3.05 7.29 12.98
CA VAL A 36 3.48 6.89 11.66
C VAL A 36 2.47 5.91 11.04
N ILE A 37 2.03 4.94 11.84
CA ILE A 37 1.07 3.97 11.36
C ILE A 37 -0.25 4.64 11.00
N GLY A 38 -0.68 5.58 11.82
CA GLY A 38 -1.91 6.33 11.54
C GLY A 38 -1.83 7.07 10.22
N ASP A 39 -0.70 7.75 9.98
CA ASP A 39 -0.51 8.50 8.75
C ASP A 39 -0.51 7.57 7.54
N VAL A 40 0.11 6.42 7.67
CA VAL A 40 0.12 5.43 6.60
C VAL A 40 -1.29 4.92 6.34
N LEU A 41 -2.04 4.63 7.40
CA LEU A 41 -3.42 4.17 7.25
C LEU A 41 -4.26 5.22 6.53
N PHE A 42 -4.16 6.47 6.91
CA PHE A 42 -4.91 7.52 6.24
C PHE A 42 -4.53 7.62 4.76
N SER A 43 -3.25 7.50 4.45
CA SER A 43 -2.81 7.52 3.06
C SER A 43 -3.39 6.36 2.27
N LEU A 44 -3.36 5.18 2.86
CA LEU A 44 -3.90 4.00 2.21
C LEU A 44 -5.41 4.14 1.98
N LEU A 45 -6.12 4.61 2.98
CA LEU A 45 -7.57 4.75 2.88
C LEU A 45 -7.96 5.82 1.85
N ASN A 46 -7.23 6.92 1.81
CA ASN A 46 -7.50 7.95 0.82
C ASN A 46 -7.25 7.44 -0.59
N ALA A 47 -6.16 6.72 -0.77
CA ALA A 47 -5.87 6.14 -2.06
C ALA A 47 -6.94 5.14 -2.47
N ALA A 48 -7.40 4.32 -1.52
CA ALA A 48 -8.44 3.35 -1.80
C ALA A 48 -9.72 4.04 -2.24
N GLN A 49 -10.05 5.14 -1.58
CA GLN A 49 -11.27 5.86 -1.91
C GLN A 49 -11.23 6.40 -3.34
N VAL A 50 -10.11 6.96 -3.73
CA VAL A 50 -9.96 7.51 -5.06
C VAL A 50 -10.01 6.42 -6.11
N LYS A 51 -9.55 5.23 -5.78
CA LYS A 51 -9.45 4.15 -6.73
C LYS A 51 -10.59 3.14 -6.66
N LEU A 52 -11.68 3.47 -6.02
CA LEU A 52 -12.79 2.52 -5.85
C LEU A 52 -13.20 1.92 -7.19
N GLY A 53 -13.42 0.63 -7.19
CA GLY A 53 -13.78 -0.13 -8.38
C GLY A 53 -12.61 -0.80 -9.05
N ARG A 54 -11.40 -0.43 -8.69
CA ARG A 54 -10.21 -0.99 -9.31
C ARG A 54 -9.63 -2.07 -8.40
N ARG A 55 -8.81 -2.91 -8.97
CA ARG A 55 -8.14 -3.94 -8.18
C ARG A 55 -7.20 -3.33 -7.17
N ASP A 56 -6.56 -2.21 -7.52
CA ASP A 56 -5.69 -1.51 -6.59
C ASP A 56 -6.46 -1.12 -5.35
N ALA A 57 -7.69 -0.65 -5.48
CA ALA A 57 -8.47 -0.25 -4.31
C ALA A 57 -8.72 -1.44 -3.40
N ARG A 58 -9.01 -2.60 -3.96
CA ARG A 58 -9.21 -3.79 -3.16
C ARG A 58 -7.95 -4.12 -2.38
N LEU A 59 -6.80 -4.07 -3.06
CA LEU A 59 -5.54 -4.34 -2.40
C LEU A 59 -5.28 -3.34 -1.28
N LEU A 60 -5.55 -2.06 -1.53
CA LEU A 60 -5.31 -1.03 -0.52
C LEU A 60 -6.22 -1.23 0.70
N ILE A 61 -7.46 -1.64 0.47
CA ILE A 61 -8.38 -1.93 1.56
C ILE A 61 -7.88 -3.12 2.37
N ASP A 62 -7.42 -4.15 1.69
CA ASP A 62 -6.93 -5.35 2.38
C ASP A 62 -5.67 -5.04 3.17
N VAL A 63 -4.75 -4.30 2.60
CA VAL A 63 -3.52 -3.92 3.30
C VAL A 63 -3.87 -3.05 4.51
N SER A 64 -4.80 -2.13 4.35
CA SER A 64 -5.21 -1.28 5.47
C SER A 64 -5.78 -2.12 6.60
N THR A 65 -6.55 -3.14 6.26
CA THR A 65 -7.12 -4.03 7.26
C THR A 65 -6.03 -4.77 8.01
N VAL A 66 -5.04 -5.29 7.30
CA VAL A 66 -3.95 -6.02 7.95
C VAL A 66 -3.16 -5.09 8.86
N VAL A 67 -2.85 -3.89 8.39
CA VAL A 67 -2.10 -2.94 9.20
C VAL A 67 -2.89 -2.59 10.46
N LEU A 68 -4.18 -2.33 10.30
CA LEU A 68 -5.01 -1.97 11.44
C LEU A 68 -5.07 -3.10 12.45
N GLU A 69 -5.30 -4.31 11.98
CA GLU A 69 -5.42 -5.44 12.91
C GLU A 69 -4.12 -5.71 13.64
N HIS A 70 -3.02 -5.60 12.94
CA HIS A 70 -1.73 -5.86 13.58
C HIS A 70 -1.40 -4.78 14.59
N ALA A 71 -1.77 -3.54 14.33
CA ALA A 71 -1.42 -2.43 15.18
C ALA A 71 -2.52 -2.00 16.14
N ARG A 72 -3.63 -2.70 16.14
CA ARG A 72 -4.82 -2.25 16.88
C ARG A 72 -4.52 -1.97 18.33
N SER A 73 -3.74 -2.80 18.95
CA SER A 73 -3.45 -2.63 20.37
C SER A 73 -2.55 -1.43 20.64
N CYS A 74 -1.86 -0.93 19.64
CA CYS A 74 -0.98 0.20 19.81
C CYS A 74 -1.61 1.51 19.40
N LEU A 75 -2.76 1.46 18.75
CA LEU A 75 -3.39 2.67 18.24
C LEU A 75 -4.45 3.17 19.18
N PRO A 76 -4.70 4.46 19.19
CA PRO A 76 -5.78 5.00 20.02
C PRO A 76 -7.13 4.43 19.61
N GLY A 77 -7.98 4.19 20.59
CA GLY A 77 -9.29 3.60 20.29
C GLY A 77 -10.14 4.42 19.36
N GLU A 78 -10.06 5.74 19.45
CA GLU A 78 -10.80 6.60 18.56
C GLU A 78 -10.35 6.41 17.13
N LEU A 79 -9.05 6.29 16.93
CA LEU A 79 -8.51 6.11 15.59
C LEU A 79 -8.95 4.77 15.02
N THR A 80 -8.88 3.71 15.81
CA THR A 80 -9.26 2.39 15.32
C THR A 80 -10.74 2.36 14.96
N THR A 81 -11.58 3.02 15.74
CA THR A 81 -12.99 3.10 15.45
C THR A 81 -13.25 3.84 14.14
N GLN A 82 -12.58 4.95 13.94
CA GLN A 82 -12.72 5.70 12.69
C GLN A 82 -12.28 4.88 11.50
N VAL A 83 -11.15 4.22 11.62
CA VAL A 83 -10.63 3.42 10.52
C VAL A 83 -11.57 2.25 10.23
N ASP A 84 -12.11 1.60 11.26
CA ASP A 84 -13.07 0.52 11.07
C ASP A 84 -14.29 1.01 10.27
N GLN A 85 -14.79 2.18 10.60
CA GLN A 85 -15.94 2.73 9.89
C GLN A 85 -15.61 3.04 8.44
N VAL A 86 -14.47 3.64 8.20
CA VAL A 86 -14.06 3.97 6.83
C VAL A 86 -13.85 2.69 6.03
N LEU A 87 -13.23 1.68 6.64
CA LEU A 87 -13.02 0.41 5.95
C LEU A 87 -14.34 -0.24 5.58
N ALA A 88 -15.32 -0.20 6.47
CA ALA A 88 -16.63 -0.77 6.17
C ALA A 88 -17.26 -0.05 4.98
N GLN A 89 -17.18 1.27 4.96
CA GLN A 89 -17.72 2.05 3.86
C GLN A 89 -16.97 1.76 2.56
N LEU A 90 -15.65 1.65 2.64
CA LEU A 90 -14.86 1.38 1.46
C LEU A 90 -15.18 0.00 0.89
N ARG A 91 -15.37 -0.98 1.74
CA ARG A 91 -15.72 -2.31 1.26
C ARG A 91 -17.04 -2.32 0.52
N LEU A 92 -18.04 -1.64 1.08
CA LEU A 92 -19.31 -1.55 0.41
C LEU A 92 -19.20 -0.78 -0.90
N GLY A 93 -18.46 0.32 -0.86
CA GLY A 93 -18.26 1.13 -2.06
C GLY A 93 -17.51 0.36 -3.12
N GLN A 94 -16.55 -0.44 -2.71
CA GLN A 94 -15.76 -1.22 -3.66
C GLN A 94 -16.63 -2.25 -4.39
N VAL A 95 -17.47 -2.97 -3.66
CA VAL A 95 -18.34 -3.96 -4.28
C VAL A 95 -19.27 -3.30 -5.28
N SER A 96 -19.85 -2.17 -4.91
CA SER A 96 -20.74 -1.45 -5.79
C SER A 96 -20.00 -0.95 -7.02
N ALA A 97 -18.81 -0.37 -6.82
CA ALA A 97 -18.05 0.18 -7.91
C ALA A 97 -17.52 -0.90 -8.85
N GLU A 98 -17.15 -2.04 -8.30
CA GLU A 98 -16.69 -3.16 -9.12
C GLU A 98 -17.80 -3.64 -10.04
N GLY A 99 -19.03 -3.62 -9.57
CA GLY A 99 -20.15 -3.98 -10.41
C GLY A 99 -20.29 -3.04 -11.59
N HIS A 100 -20.11 -1.74 -11.37
CA HIS A 100 -20.19 -0.77 -12.44
C HIS A 100 -19.04 -0.92 -13.43
N VAL A 101 -17.84 -1.16 -12.94
CA VAL A 101 -16.68 -1.34 -13.79
C VAL A 101 -16.84 -2.58 -14.65
N SER A 102 -17.37 -3.65 -14.10
CA SER A 102 -17.59 -4.87 -14.84
C SER A 102 -18.53 -4.62 -15.99
N GLN A 103 -19.55 -3.82 -15.77
CA GLN A 103 -20.49 -3.52 -16.82
C GLN A 103 -19.85 -2.66 -17.91
N ALA A 104 -18.98 -1.76 -17.52
CA ALA A 104 -18.30 -0.91 -18.46
C ALA A 104 -17.29 -1.67 -19.30
N GLY A 105 -16.72 -2.68 -18.74
CA GLY A 105 -15.82 -3.55 -19.49
C GLY A 105 -14.47 -3.00 -19.83
N LYS A 106 -14.05 -1.90 -19.23
CA LYS A 106 -12.75 -1.34 -19.53
C LYS A 106 -11.92 -1.16 -18.30
N PRO A 107 -10.80 -1.83 -18.21
CA PRO A 107 -9.88 -1.57 -17.12
C PRO A 107 -9.16 -0.26 -17.34
N GLU A 108 -8.76 0.37 -16.29
CA GLU A 108 -8.02 1.61 -16.37
C GLU A 108 -6.53 1.34 -16.36
N ASP A 109 -5.78 2.27 -16.92
CA ASP A 109 -4.34 2.16 -16.85
C ASP A 109 -3.92 2.17 -15.40
N ASN A 110 -2.90 1.52 -15.09
CA ASN A 110 -2.34 1.44 -13.74
C ASN A 110 -3.15 0.60 -12.76
N ASP A 111 -4.16 -0.09 -13.24
CA ASP A 111 -4.81 -1.07 -12.39
C ASP A 111 -3.90 -2.29 -12.30
N LEU A 112 -4.11 -3.10 -11.28
CA LEU A 112 -3.28 -4.27 -11.07
C LEU A 112 -3.76 -5.43 -11.93
N ASP A 113 -3.55 -5.34 -13.21
CA ASP A 113 -3.99 -6.37 -14.09
C ASP A 113 -3.24 -7.64 -13.95
N ARG A 114 -1.99 -7.53 -13.63
CA ARG A 114 -1.16 -8.71 -13.59
C ARG A 114 -1.28 -9.46 -12.28
N VAL A 115 -1.92 -8.87 -11.32
CA VAL A 115 -2.09 -9.57 -10.06
C VAL A 115 -3.35 -10.38 -10.21
N PRO A 116 -3.25 -11.67 -10.27
CA PRO A 116 -4.43 -12.47 -10.47
C PRO A 116 -5.35 -12.38 -9.29
N ALA A 117 -6.61 -12.55 -9.54
CA ALA A 117 -7.55 -12.59 -8.48
C ALA A 117 -7.21 -13.75 -7.58
N PRO A 118 -7.49 -13.68 -6.33
CA PRO A 118 -7.21 -14.82 -5.44
C PRO A 118 -7.98 -16.02 -5.93
N PRO A 119 -7.30 -17.10 -6.10
CA PRO A 119 -7.96 -18.28 -6.62
C PRO A 119 -8.88 -18.87 -5.58
N PRO A 120 -9.86 -19.60 -5.99
CA PRO A 120 -10.71 -20.29 -5.05
C PRO A 120 -9.86 -21.23 -4.27
N SER A 121 -10.20 -21.44 -3.10
CA SER A 121 -9.38 -22.27 -2.25
C SER A 121 -9.08 -23.57 -2.84
N GLY A 122 -9.93 -24.16 -3.51
CA GLY A 122 -9.63 -25.45 -4.06
C GLY A 122 -8.57 -25.43 -5.10
N ALA A 123 -8.49 -24.40 -5.84
CA ALA A 123 -7.56 -24.44 -6.91
C ALA A 123 -6.18 -24.33 -6.44
N VAL A 124 -6.01 -23.72 -5.41
CA VAL A 124 -4.75 -23.57 -4.94
C VAL A 124 -3.94 -24.70 -4.82
N GLN A 125 -4.31 -25.58 -4.24
CA GLN A 125 -3.46 -26.62 -3.99
C GLN A 125 -3.23 -27.42 -5.00
N SER A 126 -4.00 -27.54 -5.64
CA SER A 126 -3.82 -28.58 -6.40
C SER A 126 -2.59 -28.81 -6.92
N PRO A 127 -2.29 -28.33 -7.61
CA PRO A 127 -1.37 -28.81 -8.41
C PRO A 127 -0.11 -28.56 -8.11
N ALA A 128 -0.07 -27.58 -7.86
CA ALA A 128 1.10 -27.15 -7.68
C ALA A 128 1.84 -28.01 -6.90
N GLY A 129 1.31 -28.41 -6.05
CA GLY A 129 1.98 -29.16 -5.14
C GLY A 129 2.96 -30.04 -5.66
N PRO A 130 2.59 -30.86 -6.42
CA PRO A 130 3.45 -31.88 -6.87
C PRO A 130 4.64 -31.35 -7.55
N ALA A 131 4.46 -30.72 -8.54
CA ALA A 131 5.52 -30.33 -9.34
C ALA A 131 6.45 -29.42 -8.63
N PRO A 132 6.03 -28.40 -8.15
CA PRO A 132 6.92 -27.48 -7.51
C PRO A 132 7.59 -28.07 -6.34
N SER A 133 6.96 -28.85 -5.68
CA SER A 133 7.55 -29.41 -4.53
C SER A 133 8.71 -30.18 -4.88
N LYS A 134 8.67 -30.87 -5.92
CA LYS A 134 9.78 -31.63 -6.26
C LYS A 134 10.94 -30.79 -6.50
N LEU A 135 10.80 -29.84 -7.27
CA LEU A 135 11.90 -29.08 -7.53
C LEU A 135 12.48 -28.50 -6.32
N TRP A 136 11.69 -28.11 -5.52
CA TRP A 136 12.10 -27.44 -4.41
C TRP A 136 12.86 -28.19 -3.48
N VAL A 137 12.64 -29.31 -3.35
CA VAL A 137 13.26 -30.05 -2.37
C VAL A 137 14.58 -30.37 -2.76
N PRO A 138 15.46 -29.62 -2.55
CA PRO A 138 16.79 -29.90 -2.92
C PRO A 138 17.33 -30.92 -2.06
N GLY A 139 16.99 -30.88 -1.02
CA GLY A 139 17.51 -31.85 -0.17
C GLY A 139 17.49 -33.14 -0.70
N ARG A 140 16.85 -33.31 -1.68
CA ARG A 140 16.88 -34.54 -2.14
C ARG A 140 17.28 -34.54 -3.23
#